data_3d86c9476c81b69faa63d2de6c1010bc
#
_entry.id   3d86c9476c81b69faa63d2de6c1010bc
#
_cell.length_a   1.000
_cell.length_b   1.000
_cell.length_c   1.000
_cell.angle_alpha   90.00
_cell.angle_beta   90.00
_cell.angle_gamma   90.00
#
_symmetry.space_group_name_H-M   'P 1'
#
loop_
_entity.id
_entity.type
_entity.pdbx_description
1 polymer ?
#
loop_
_entity_poly.entity_id
_entity_poly.type
_entity_poly.pdbx_seq_one_letter_code
_entity_poly.pdbx_strand_id
1 'polypeptide(L)'
;MKTLITGAAGFLGSHLVKSLLNKGKQVIGIDNLSTGRLHNIEECLSHPHFQFYECDVADSSTLEREAFKGVAEIYHLASPASPIFYQNAPFDTIAANTVGTHQMLELARRNRAKLLYASTSEAYGDPTLHPQPEEYCGNVNTWGPRACYDEAKRLGEVICYEYYQRFEVQVKVARIFNTYSAGLRNDDGRVISNFVTQALTGEDITVYGDGAQTRSFCYVDDNIRGLQLMMEKDAATGEIINIGNPNEISILEVARLVKQLSHSPSRITFHPLPLDDPKVRRPVIDKARQLLAWEPEVNLEEGLSRTIAAYRNQLIVN
;
A
#
# COMPACT_ATOMS: atom_id res chain seq x y z
N MET A 1 -22.01 -10.79 -3.15
CA MET A 1 -21.30 -9.82 -4.02
C MET A 1 -19.86 -10.29 -4.11
N LYS A 2 -19.30 -10.40 -5.32
CA LYS A 2 -17.98 -10.92 -5.61
C LYS A 2 -16.97 -9.78 -5.71
N THR A 3 -15.90 -9.83 -4.95
CA THR A 3 -14.85 -8.81 -4.89
C THR A 3 -13.52 -9.40 -5.39
N LEU A 4 -12.85 -8.73 -6.32
CA LEU A 4 -11.52 -9.06 -6.81
C LEU A 4 -10.47 -8.18 -6.13
N ILE A 5 -9.39 -8.78 -5.65
CA ILE A 5 -8.22 -8.09 -5.08
C ILE A 5 -7.00 -8.51 -5.87
N THR A 6 -6.33 -7.58 -6.52
CA THR A 6 -5.02 -7.81 -7.12
C THR A 6 -3.91 -7.48 -6.13
N GLY A 7 -2.78 -8.16 -6.19
CA GLY A 7 -1.75 -8.07 -5.15
C GLY A 7 -2.21 -8.69 -3.82
N ALA A 8 -3.06 -9.73 -3.90
CA ALA A 8 -3.73 -10.33 -2.75
C ALA A 8 -2.78 -10.98 -1.74
N ALA A 9 -1.63 -11.49 -2.18
CA ALA A 9 -0.58 -12.08 -1.33
C ALA A 9 0.44 -11.03 -0.82
N GLY A 10 0.28 -9.76 -1.25
CA GLY A 10 1.06 -8.63 -0.76
C GLY A 10 0.63 -8.16 0.62
N PHE A 11 1.32 -7.14 1.15
CA PHE A 11 1.07 -6.58 2.48
C PHE A 11 -0.38 -6.09 2.66
N LEU A 12 -0.78 -5.05 1.93
CA LEU A 12 -2.13 -4.49 2.04
C LEU A 12 -3.20 -5.49 1.54
N GLY A 13 -2.89 -6.21 0.44
CA GLY A 13 -3.80 -7.18 -0.15
C GLY A 13 -4.23 -8.26 0.82
N SER A 14 -3.29 -8.85 1.56
CA SER A 14 -3.58 -9.92 2.52
C SER A 14 -4.43 -9.45 3.69
N HIS A 15 -4.17 -8.26 4.22
CA HIS A 15 -5.01 -7.66 5.27
C HIS A 15 -6.42 -7.35 4.75
N LEU A 16 -6.55 -6.88 3.51
CA LEU A 16 -7.85 -6.63 2.88
C LEU A 16 -8.62 -7.93 2.63
N VAL A 17 -7.96 -8.99 2.14
CA VAL A 17 -8.55 -10.33 1.97
C VAL A 17 -9.16 -10.80 3.30
N LYS A 18 -8.38 -10.82 4.38
CA LYS A 18 -8.84 -11.23 5.72
C LYS A 18 -10.01 -10.39 6.19
N SER A 19 -9.92 -9.07 6.05
CA SER A 19 -10.98 -8.16 6.48
C SER A 19 -12.30 -8.37 5.72
N LEU A 20 -12.25 -8.59 4.39
CA LEU A 20 -13.45 -8.83 3.59
C LEU A 20 -14.06 -10.22 3.84
N LEU A 21 -13.24 -11.24 4.04
CA LEU A 21 -13.71 -12.58 4.42
C LEU A 21 -14.41 -12.57 5.78
N ASN A 22 -13.87 -11.85 6.77
CA ASN A 22 -14.50 -11.66 8.07
C ASN A 22 -15.86 -10.93 7.99
N LYS A 23 -16.07 -10.12 6.95
CA LYS A 23 -17.37 -9.50 6.63
C LYS A 23 -18.30 -10.41 5.79
N GLY A 24 -17.93 -11.66 5.54
CA GLY A 24 -18.72 -12.63 4.76
C GLY A 24 -18.75 -12.37 3.25
N LYS A 25 -17.83 -11.57 2.72
CA LYS A 25 -17.74 -11.31 1.27
C LYS A 25 -17.16 -12.52 0.53
N GLN A 26 -17.54 -12.69 -0.74
CA GLN A 26 -16.87 -13.60 -1.66
C GLN A 26 -15.67 -12.89 -2.26
N VAL A 27 -14.47 -13.39 -2.02
CA VAL A 27 -13.20 -12.76 -2.42
C VAL A 27 -12.46 -13.63 -3.42
N ILE A 28 -12.03 -13.01 -4.51
CA ILE A 28 -11.05 -13.57 -5.45
C ILE A 28 -9.76 -12.78 -5.26
N GLY A 29 -8.68 -13.48 -4.92
CA GLY A 29 -7.34 -12.92 -4.86
C GLY A 29 -6.53 -13.30 -6.08
N ILE A 30 -5.82 -12.34 -6.67
CA ILE A 30 -4.80 -12.61 -7.69
C ILE A 30 -3.47 -11.96 -7.32
N ASP A 31 -2.37 -12.68 -7.60
CA ASP A 31 -1.00 -12.22 -7.36
C ASP A 31 -0.05 -13.03 -8.25
N ASN A 32 1.02 -12.43 -8.75
CA ASN A 32 2.06 -13.15 -9.48
C ASN A 32 3.22 -13.60 -8.58
N LEU A 33 3.11 -13.35 -7.27
CA LEU A 33 4.06 -13.71 -6.21
C LEU A 33 5.48 -13.14 -6.41
N SER A 34 5.65 -12.13 -7.26
CA SER A 34 6.94 -11.47 -7.47
C SER A 34 7.46 -10.79 -6.19
N THR A 35 6.57 -10.19 -5.41
CA THR A 35 6.87 -9.58 -4.11
C THR A 35 5.93 -10.07 -3.00
N GLY A 36 4.73 -10.53 -3.36
CA GLY A 36 3.77 -11.16 -2.47
C GLY A 36 4.24 -12.54 -1.99
N ARG A 37 3.69 -13.00 -0.87
CA ARG A 37 3.99 -14.33 -0.30
C ARG A 37 2.70 -15.08 -0.01
N LEU A 38 2.60 -16.33 -0.44
CA LEU A 38 1.45 -17.20 -0.11
C LEU A 38 1.21 -17.30 1.39
N HIS A 39 2.28 -17.30 2.20
CA HIS A 39 2.19 -17.29 3.66
C HIS A 39 1.30 -16.16 4.21
N ASN A 40 1.24 -14.99 3.58
CA ASN A 40 0.39 -13.88 4.03
C ASN A 40 -1.11 -14.19 3.95
N ILE A 41 -1.51 -15.11 3.08
CA ILE A 41 -2.91 -15.53 2.86
C ILE A 41 -3.17 -17.01 3.14
N GLU A 42 -2.18 -17.72 3.70
CA GLU A 42 -2.24 -19.18 3.91
C GLU A 42 -3.48 -19.59 4.69
N GLU A 43 -3.78 -18.91 5.78
CA GLU A 43 -4.98 -19.16 6.60
C GLU A 43 -6.30 -18.93 5.87
N CYS A 44 -6.27 -18.13 4.75
CA CYS A 44 -7.44 -17.84 3.94
C CYS A 44 -7.68 -18.90 2.84
N LEU A 45 -6.65 -19.66 2.44
CA LEU A 45 -6.73 -20.58 1.28
C LEU A 45 -7.80 -21.66 1.44
N SER A 46 -8.08 -22.08 2.67
CA SER A 46 -9.14 -23.06 2.98
C SER A 46 -10.52 -22.44 3.20
N HIS A 47 -10.63 -21.08 3.16
CA HIS A 47 -11.89 -20.42 3.43
C HIS A 47 -12.88 -20.59 2.25
N PRO A 48 -14.16 -21.05 2.47
CA PRO A 48 -15.08 -21.39 1.39
C PRO A 48 -15.48 -20.20 0.50
N HIS A 49 -15.30 -18.98 0.97
CA HIS A 49 -15.57 -17.76 0.20
C HIS A 49 -14.31 -17.13 -0.40
N PHE A 50 -13.16 -17.83 -0.39
CA PHE A 50 -11.92 -17.34 -0.99
C PHE A 50 -11.45 -18.24 -2.12
N GLN A 51 -11.06 -17.60 -3.22
CA GLN A 51 -10.37 -18.26 -4.35
C GLN A 51 -9.11 -17.48 -4.67
N PHE A 52 -7.99 -18.16 -4.80
CA PHE A 52 -6.71 -17.56 -5.18
C PHE A 52 -6.26 -18.07 -6.54
N TYR A 53 -5.78 -17.15 -7.37
CA TYR A 53 -5.19 -17.46 -8.67
C TYR A 53 -3.82 -16.80 -8.77
N GLU A 54 -2.79 -17.61 -9.01
CA GLU A 54 -1.48 -17.09 -9.37
C GLU A 54 -1.52 -16.62 -10.83
N CYS A 55 -1.48 -15.30 -11.04
CA CYS A 55 -1.46 -14.69 -12.37
C CYS A 55 -1.00 -13.24 -12.32
N ASP A 56 -0.48 -12.76 -13.44
CA ASP A 56 -0.01 -11.38 -13.60
C ASP A 56 -1.13 -10.49 -14.12
N VAL A 57 -1.31 -9.31 -13.50
CA VAL A 57 -2.29 -8.32 -13.95
C VAL A 57 -1.95 -7.71 -15.31
N ALA A 58 -0.66 -7.75 -15.71
CA ALA A 58 -0.21 -7.28 -17.02
C ALA A 58 -0.37 -8.31 -18.15
N ASP A 59 -0.67 -9.58 -17.81
CA ASP A 59 -0.96 -10.61 -18.82
C ASP A 59 -2.41 -10.49 -19.29
N SER A 60 -2.61 -10.33 -20.60
CA SER A 60 -3.94 -10.20 -21.23
C SER A 60 -4.83 -11.41 -21.01
N SER A 61 -4.27 -12.62 -20.86
CA SER A 61 -5.01 -13.85 -20.58
C SER A 61 -5.73 -13.81 -19.22
N THR A 62 -5.30 -12.95 -18.31
CA THR A 62 -5.92 -12.75 -17.00
C THR A 62 -7.38 -12.29 -17.13
N LEU A 63 -7.71 -11.46 -18.14
CA LEU A 63 -9.07 -10.95 -18.34
C LEU A 63 -10.09 -12.03 -18.79
N GLU A 64 -9.62 -13.09 -19.40
CA GLU A 64 -10.48 -14.13 -20.01
C GLU A 64 -10.91 -15.20 -19.00
N ARG A 65 -10.51 -15.09 -17.75
CA ARG A 65 -10.86 -16.07 -16.71
C ARG A 65 -12.35 -16.00 -16.38
N GLU A 66 -13.04 -17.13 -16.53
CA GLU A 66 -14.46 -17.27 -16.19
C GLU A 66 -14.78 -16.87 -14.74
N ALA A 67 -13.84 -17.13 -13.84
CA ALA A 67 -13.97 -16.78 -12.41
C ALA A 67 -14.21 -15.28 -12.17
N PHE A 68 -13.76 -14.40 -13.10
CA PHE A 68 -13.88 -12.94 -12.94
C PHE A 68 -15.18 -12.37 -13.49
N LYS A 69 -16.01 -13.20 -14.13
CA LYS A 69 -17.37 -12.78 -14.52
C LYS A 69 -18.24 -12.49 -13.31
N GLY A 70 -18.96 -11.38 -13.37
CA GLY A 70 -19.86 -10.92 -12.30
C GLY A 70 -19.15 -10.39 -11.06
N VAL A 71 -17.86 -10.04 -11.16
CA VAL A 71 -17.17 -9.26 -10.14
C VAL A 71 -17.82 -7.87 -10.06
N ALA A 72 -18.15 -7.43 -8.85
CA ALA A 72 -18.83 -6.16 -8.59
C ALA A 72 -17.90 -5.08 -8.03
N GLU A 73 -16.78 -5.49 -7.41
CA GLU A 73 -15.78 -4.60 -6.81
C GLU A 73 -14.39 -5.10 -7.15
N ILE A 74 -13.49 -4.19 -7.53
CA ILE A 74 -12.08 -4.48 -7.83
C ILE A 74 -11.21 -3.56 -6.97
N TYR A 75 -10.37 -4.14 -6.11
CA TYR A 75 -9.28 -3.44 -5.44
C TYR A 75 -7.99 -3.74 -6.19
N HIS A 76 -7.51 -2.77 -6.94
CA HIS A 76 -6.27 -2.92 -7.71
C HIS A 76 -5.07 -2.46 -6.89
N LEU A 77 -4.44 -3.41 -6.16
CA LEU A 77 -3.30 -3.17 -5.28
C LEU A 77 -1.98 -3.74 -5.82
N ALA A 78 -2.02 -4.50 -6.92
CA ALA A 78 -0.84 -5.15 -7.50
C ALA A 78 0.20 -4.13 -7.98
N SER A 79 1.33 -4.09 -7.32
CA SER A 79 2.52 -3.31 -7.69
C SER A 79 3.69 -3.64 -6.77
N PRO A 80 4.92 -3.80 -7.25
CA PRO A 80 6.10 -3.64 -6.40
C PRO A 80 6.08 -2.23 -5.79
N ALA A 81 6.21 -2.11 -4.48
CA ALA A 81 6.01 -0.83 -3.78
C ALA A 81 7.16 -0.43 -2.86
N SER A 82 8.15 -1.29 -2.67
CA SER A 82 9.38 -0.99 -1.95
C SER A 82 10.48 -0.58 -2.92
N PRO A 83 11.34 0.41 -2.58
CA PRO A 83 12.48 0.82 -3.41
C PRO A 83 13.35 -0.34 -3.88
N ILE A 84 13.64 -1.28 -2.99
CA ILE A 84 14.46 -2.46 -3.32
C ILE A 84 13.81 -3.28 -4.45
N PHE A 85 12.50 -3.49 -4.39
CA PHE A 85 11.81 -4.34 -5.37
C PHE A 85 11.55 -3.62 -6.69
N TYR A 86 11.04 -2.38 -6.68
CA TYR A 86 10.73 -1.71 -7.94
C TYR A 86 11.98 -1.28 -8.71
N GLN A 87 13.10 -1.02 -8.04
CA GLN A 87 14.38 -0.73 -8.72
C GLN A 87 15.01 -1.99 -9.34
N ASN A 88 14.79 -3.16 -8.73
CA ASN A 88 15.27 -4.44 -9.29
C ASN A 88 14.39 -4.96 -10.44
N ALA A 89 13.12 -4.57 -10.49
CA ALA A 89 12.17 -4.97 -11.53
C ALA A 89 11.41 -3.75 -12.11
N PRO A 90 12.12 -2.78 -12.74
CA PRO A 90 11.51 -1.52 -13.14
C PRO A 90 10.46 -1.68 -14.25
N PHE A 91 10.68 -2.56 -15.22
CA PHE A 91 9.73 -2.79 -16.31
C PHE A 91 8.46 -3.52 -15.84
N ASP A 92 8.58 -4.50 -14.94
CA ASP A 92 7.43 -5.18 -14.34
C ASP A 92 6.62 -4.20 -13.49
N THR A 93 7.30 -3.28 -12.78
CA THR A 93 6.66 -2.21 -12.02
C THR A 93 5.87 -1.27 -12.92
N ILE A 94 6.45 -0.84 -14.05
CA ILE A 94 5.77 -0.02 -15.04
C ILE A 94 4.56 -0.80 -15.61
N ALA A 95 4.75 -2.05 -16.04
CA ALA A 95 3.70 -2.87 -16.63
C ALA A 95 2.51 -3.08 -15.67
N ALA A 96 2.77 -3.43 -14.41
CA ALA A 96 1.73 -3.64 -13.41
C ALA A 96 0.87 -2.37 -13.18
N ASN A 97 1.52 -1.19 -13.13
CA ASN A 97 0.84 0.09 -12.86
C ASN A 97 0.20 0.74 -14.09
N THR A 98 0.53 0.30 -15.30
CA THR A 98 -0.01 0.85 -16.55
C THR A 98 -0.86 -0.18 -17.29
N VAL A 99 -0.25 -1.20 -17.86
CA VAL A 99 -0.97 -2.28 -18.57
C VAL A 99 -1.93 -3.01 -17.63
N GLY A 100 -1.48 -3.38 -16.42
CA GLY A 100 -2.30 -4.02 -15.40
C GLY A 100 -3.49 -3.15 -14.99
N THR A 101 -3.25 -1.84 -14.78
CA THR A 101 -4.33 -0.89 -14.45
C THR A 101 -5.34 -0.79 -15.59
N HIS A 102 -4.88 -0.69 -16.84
CA HIS A 102 -5.75 -0.69 -18.02
C HIS A 102 -6.61 -1.97 -18.09
N GLN A 103 -6.01 -3.14 -17.86
CA GLN A 103 -6.74 -4.40 -17.88
C GLN A 103 -7.78 -4.48 -16.76
N MET A 104 -7.44 -4.06 -15.54
CA MET A 104 -8.41 -4.08 -14.43
C MET A 104 -9.56 -3.11 -14.65
N LEU A 105 -9.32 -1.97 -15.27
CA LEU A 105 -10.35 -1.02 -15.67
C LEU A 105 -11.25 -1.58 -16.80
N GLU A 106 -10.66 -2.29 -17.79
CA GLU A 106 -11.44 -2.96 -18.82
C GLU A 106 -12.30 -4.08 -18.23
N LEU A 107 -11.79 -4.83 -17.25
CA LEU A 107 -12.57 -5.82 -16.49
C LEU A 107 -13.71 -5.14 -15.72
N ALA A 108 -13.44 -4.00 -15.07
CA ALA A 108 -14.45 -3.21 -14.38
C ALA A 108 -15.55 -2.74 -15.33
N ARG A 109 -15.19 -2.23 -16.52
CA ARG A 109 -16.12 -1.81 -17.57
C ARG A 109 -17.01 -2.96 -18.04
N ARG A 110 -16.43 -4.13 -18.35
CA ARG A 110 -17.17 -5.32 -18.81
C ARG A 110 -18.16 -5.82 -17.78
N ASN A 111 -17.78 -5.78 -16.49
CA ASN A 111 -18.61 -6.26 -15.37
C ASN A 111 -19.52 -5.17 -14.76
N ARG A 112 -19.41 -3.91 -15.17
CA ARG A 112 -20.01 -2.75 -14.49
C ARG A 112 -19.62 -2.68 -13.01
N ALA A 113 -18.37 -3.02 -12.72
CA ALA A 113 -17.82 -3.06 -11.36
C ALA A 113 -17.27 -1.69 -10.95
N LYS A 114 -17.26 -1.43 -9.63
CA LYS A 114 -16.50 -0.35 -9.03
C LYS A 114 -15.02 -0.75 -9.00
N LEU A 115 -14.11 0.21 -9.23
CA LEU A 115 -12.68 -0.04 -9.12
C LEU A 115 -12.03 0.99 -8.18
N LEU A 116 -11.27 0.49 -7.21
CA LEU A 116 -10.35 1.29 -6.40
C LEU A 116 -8.92 1.03 -6.85
N TYR A 117 -8.24 2.07 -7.29
CA TYR A 117 -6.82 2.06 -7.64
C TYR A 117 -5.96 2.51 -6.46
N ALA A 118 -5.04 1.65 -6.04
CA ALA A 118 -4.05 1.99 -5.02
C ALA A 118 -2.91 2.82 -5.65
N SER A 119 -3.08 4.13 -5.62
CA SER A 119 -2.00 5.09 -5.85
C SER A 119 -1.15 5.25 -4.58
N THR A 120 -0.28 6.23 -4.55
CA THR A 120 0.74 6.39 -3.52
C THR A 120 0.99 7.87 -3.21
N SER A 121 1.49 8.15 -2.03
CA SER A 121 2.06 9.46 -1.69
C SER A 121 3.30 9.81 -2.53
N GLU A 122 3.95 8.82 -3.16
CA GLU A 122 5.09 9.05 -4.06
C GLU A 122 4.70 9.83 -5.33
N ALA A 123 3.39 9.89 -5.67
CA ALA A 123 2.86 10.76 -6.71
C ALA A 123 3.15 12.25 -6.47
N TYR A 124 3.46 12.63 -5.23
CA TYR A 124 3.86 13.99 -4.86
C TYR A 124 5.37 14.26 -5.03
N GLY A 125 6.20 13.25 -5.21
CA GLY A 125 7.65 13.37 -5.35
C GLY A 125 8.34 13.92 -4.09
N ASP A 126 9.36 14.78 -4.25
CA ASP A 126 9.94 15.58 -3.16
C ASP A 126 9.13 16.90 -3.05
N PRO A 127 8.15 16.98 -2.14
CA PRO A 127 7.13 18.01 -2.20
C PRO A 127 7.67 19.37 -1.78
N THR A 128 7.29 20.40 -2.54
CA THR A 128 7.53 21.82 -2.19
C THR A 128 6.38 22.41 -1.36
N LEU A 129 5.26 21.69 -1.25
CA LEU A 129 4.11 22.03 -0.41
C LEU A 129 3.96 21.02 0.72
N HIS A 130 3.85 21.49 1.95
CA HIS A 130 3.74 20.65 3.14
C HIS A 130 2.71 21.21 4.13
N PRO A 131 1.74 20.44 4.64
CA PRO A 131 1.40 19.04 4.25
C PRO A 131 0.80 18.96 2.83
N GLN A 132 0.73 17.75 2.25
CA GLN A 132 0.31 17.53 0.87
C GLN A 132 -1.22 17.36 0.78
N PRO A 133 -1.96 18.30 0.16
CA PRO A 133 -3.35 18.11 -0.24
C PRO A 133 -3.45 17.42 -1.61
N GLU A 134 -4.61 16.88 -1.94
CA GLU A 134 -4.83 16.12 -3.18
C GLU A 134 -4.68 16.97 -4.44
N GLU A 135 -4.94 18.28 -4.35
CA GLU A 135 -4.81 19.26 -5.46
C GLU A 135 -3.36 19.58 -5.82
N TYR A 136 -2.41 19.22 -4.94
CA TYR A 136 -0.99 19.43 -5.24
C TYR A 136 -0.50 18.47 -6.31
N CYS A 137 -0.05 19.02 -7.45
CA CYS A 137 0.37 18.22 -8.62
C CYS A 137 1.68 17.47 -8.42
N GLY A 138 2.45 17.77 -7.37
CA GLY A 138 3.70 17.10 -7.06
C GLY A 138 4.94 17.73 -7.71
N ASN A 139 6.11 17.22 -7.29
CA ASN A 139 7.43 17.56 -7.81
C ASN A 139 8.25 16.26 -7.94
N VAL A 140 8.04 15.53 -9.04
CA VAL A 140 8.60 14.20 -9.27
C VAL A 140 9.83 14.30 -10.18
N ASN A 141 10.91 13.61 -9.80
CA ASN A 141 12.08 13.44 -10.65
C ASN A 141 11.80 12.34 -11.71
N THR A 142 11.58 12.73 -12.96
CA THR A 142 11.30 11.80 -14.07
C THR A 142 12.52 11.04 -14.58
N TRP A 143 13.74 11.45 -14.17
CA TRP A 143 15.00 10.87 -14.62
C TRP A 143 15.84 10.43 -13.42
N GLY A 144 15.29 9.48 -12.65
CA GLY A 144 15.93 8.98 -11.43
C GLY A 144 15.54 7.54 -11.11
N PRO A 145 16.18 6.93 -10.11
CA PRO A 145 15.97 5.51 -9.78
C PRO A 145 14.56 5.18 -9.27
N ARG A 146 13.78 6.19 -8.86
CA ARG A 146 12.41 6.04 -8.37
C ARG A 146 11.37 6.26 -9.46
N ALA A 147 11.76 6.86 -10.61
CA ALA A 147 10.84 7.27 -11.68
C ALA A 147 9.97 6.12 -12.22
N CYS A 148 10.51 4.90 -12.28
CA CYS A 148 9.75 3.72 -12.75
C CYS A 148 8.51 3.42 -11.89
N TYR A 149 8.54 3.75 -10.60
CA TYR A 149 7.40 3.60 -9.71
C TYR A 149 6.54 4.87 -9.65
N ASP A 150 7.17 6.01 -9.38
CA ASP A 150 6.48 7.28 -9.12
C ASP A 150 5.66 7.70 -10.36
N GLU A 151 6.26 7.71 -11.55
CA GLU A 151 5.58 8.07 -12.79
C GLU A 151 4.60 7.00 -13.29
N ALA A 152 4.90 5.70 -13.08
CA ALA A 152 3.95 4.66 -13.43
C ALA A 152 2.66 4.75 -12.59
N LYS A 153 2.78 5.08 -11.29
CA LYS A 153 1.62 5.34 -10.42
C LYS A 153 0.83 6.56 -10.88
N ARG A 154 1.50 7.66 -11.24
CA ARG A 154 0.86 8.86 -11.78
C ARG A 154 0.14 8.57 -13.11
N LEU A 155 0.77 7.81 -14.02
CA LEU A 155 0.13 7.40 -15.26
C LEU A 155 -1.09 6.47 -15.00
N GLY A 156 -1.01 5.62 -13.98
CA GLY A 156 -2.17 4.83 -13.53
C GLY A 156 -3.35 5.71 -13.10
N GLU A 157 -3.11 6.83 -12.39
CA GLU A 157 -4.17 7.82 -12.08
C GLU A 157 -4.77 8.43 -13.34
N VAL A 158 -3.94 8.76 -14.36
CA VAL A 158 -4.41 9.28 -15.65
C VAL A 158 -5.28 8.25 -16.37
N ILE A 159 -4.88 6.98 -16.43
CA ILE A 159 -5.68 5.90 -17.03
C ILE A 159 -7.02 5.77 -16.30
N CYS A 160 -7.03 5.82 -14.97
CA CYS A 160 -8.25 5.83 -14.16
C CYS A 160 -9.17 7.00 -14.53
N TYR A 161 -8.63 8.21 -14.65
CA TYR A 161 -9.39 9.41 -15.05
C TYR A 161 -10.05 9.23 -16.43
N GLU A 162 -9.30 8.73 -17.43
CA GLU A 162 -9.83 8.53 -18.78
C GLU A 162 -10.96 7.49 -18.82
N TYR A 163 -10.86 6.42 -18.03
CA TYR A 163 -11.92 5.43 -17.91
C TYR A 163 -13.18 5.98 -17.20
N TYR A 164 -12.98 6.79 -16.18
CA TYR A 164 -14.08 7.48 -15.52
C TYR A 164 -14.81 8.44 -16.46
N GLN A 165 -14.08 9.28 -17.22
CA GLN A 165 -14.64 10.30 -18.09
C GLN A 165 -15.29 9.73 -19.36
N ARG A 166 -14.69 8.70 -19.97
CA ARG A 166 -15.12 8.20 -21.29
C ARG A 166 -16.04 6.99 -21.22
N PHE A 167 -15.92 6.19 -20.19
CA PHE A 167 -16.62 4.91 -20.09
C PHE A 167 -17.50 4.81 -18.83
N GLU A 168 -17.60 5.87 -18.05
CA GLU A 168 -18.41 5.94 -16.83
C GLU A 168 -18.08 4.83 -15.81
N VAL A 169 -16.84 4.32 -15.82
CA VAL A 169 -16.39 3.34 -14.82
C VAL A 169 -16.31 4.03 -13.47
N GLN A 170 -16.92 3.47 -12.45
CA GLN A 170 -16.90 4.01 -11.09
C GLN A 170 -15.52 3.82 -10.46
N VAL A 171 -14.59 4.72 -10.77
CA VAL A 171 -13.21 4.68 -10.29
C VAL A 171 -13.05 5.50 -9.01
N LYS A 172 -12.19 5.02 -8.11
CA LYS A 172 -11.76 5.69 -6.89
C LYS A 172 -10.26 5.54 -6.77
N VAL A 173 -9.54 6.62 -6.45
CA VAL A 173 -8.08 6.62 -6.38
C VAL A 173 -7.64 6.92 -4.97
N ALA A 174 -6.94 5.97 -4.32
CA ALA A 174 -6.38 6.14 -3.00
C ALA A 174 -4.89 6.48 -3.08
N ARG A 175 -4.48 7.70 -2.73
CA ARG A 175 -3.06 8.02 -2.49
C ARG A 175 -2.68 7.57 -1.08
N ILE A 176 -2.10 6.38 -1.02
CA ILE A 176 -1.75 5.71 0.24
C ILE A 176 -0.42 6.26 0.75
N PHE A 177 -0.41 6.75 1.99
CA PHE A 177 0.80 7.16 2.70
C PHE A 177 1.41 5.99 3.46
N ASN A 178 2.61 6.20 4.06
CA ASN A 178 3.37 5.12 4.69
C ASN A 178 2.51 4.30 5.65
N THR A 179 2.25 3.06 5.27
CA THR A 179 1.47 2.10 6.05
C THR A 179 2.40 1.04 6.64
N TYR A 180 2.14 0.66 7.87
CA TYR A 180 2.96 -0.32 8.59
C TYR A 180 2.12 -1.32 9.36
N SER A 181 2.65 -2.53 9.51
CA SER A 181 2.21 -3.64 10.37
C SER A 181 3.11 -4.85 10.11
N ALA A 182 2.78 -6.00 10.68
CA ALA A 182 3.31 -7.29 10.23
C ALA A 182 2.78 -7.67 8.83
N GLY A 183 3.46 -8.62 8.17
CA GLY A 183 3.13 -9.08 6.81
C GLY A 183 4.00 -8.44 5.72
N LEU A 184 4.81 -7.42 6.05
CA LEU A 184 5.94 -7.00 5.24
C LEU A 184 7.07 -8.02 5.33
N ARG A 185 7.89 -8.09 4.29
CA ARG A 185 9.13 -8.86 4.32
C ARG A 185 10.13 -8.22 5.28
N ASN A 186 10.93 -9.02 5.98
CA ASN A 186 11.97 -8.50 6.87
C ASN A 186 13.06 -7.74 6.10
N ASP A 187 13.25 -8.05 4.81
CA ASP A 187 14.15 -7.43 3.87
C ASP A 187 13.45 -6.38 2.96
N ASP A 188 12.28 -5.90 3.33
CA ASP A 188 11.48 -4.93 2.56
C ASP A 188 12.15 -3.56 2.41
N GLY A 189 13.03 -3.19 3.34
CA GLY A 189 13.76 -1.93 3.31
C GLY A 189 13.01 -0.73 3.87
N ARG A 190 11.75 -0.88 4.28
CA ARG A 190 10.98 0.21 4.89
C ARG A 190 11.36 0.41 6.36
N VAL A 191 11.24 1.63 6.82
CA VAL A 191 11.73 2.08 8.14
C VAL A 191 11.26 1.19 9.28
N ILE A 192 9.94 1.00 9.44
CA ILE A 192 9.40 0.27 10.61
C ILE A 192 9.73 -1.22 10.54
N SER A 193 9.61 -1.88 9.37
CA SER A 193 9.98 -3.30 9.23
C SER A 193 11.45 -3.54 9.54
N ASN A 194 12.34 -2.66 9.04
CA ASN A 194 13.77 -2.75 9.33
C ASN A 194 14.05 -2.56 10.82
N PHE A 195 13.55 -1.49 11.43
CA PHE A 195 13.81 -1.19 12.85
C PHE A 195 13.29 -2.30 13.77
N VAL A 196 12.08 -2.81 13.51
CA VAL A 196 11.50 -3.90 14.29
C VAL A 196 12.29 -5.19 14.13
N THR A 197 12.68 -5.54 12.90
CA THR A 197 13.50 -6.73 12.63
C THR A 197 14.85 -6.62 13.38
N GLN A 198 15.59 -5.53 13.17
CA GLN A 198 16.89 -5.29 13.79
C GLN A 198 16.79 -5.30 15.32
N ALA A 199 15.77 -4.64 15.88
CA ALA A 199 15.56 -4.62 17.32
C ALA A 199 15.28 -6.02 17.90
N LEU A 200 14.56 -6.89 17.18
CA LEU A 200 14.21 -8.24 17.63
C LEU A 200 15.32 -9.26 17.41
N THR A 201 16.20 -9.05 16.41
CA THR A 201 17.36 -9.93 16.14
C THR A 201 18.61 -9.50 16.91
N GLY A 202 18.59 -8.36 17.62
CA GLY A 202 19.75 -7.84 18.35
C GLY A 202 20.79 -7.14 17.47
N GLU A 203 20.45 -6.87 16.22
CA GLU A 203 21.26 -6.07 15.29
C GLU A 203 21.15 -4.57 15.62
N ASP A 204 22.14 -3.77 15.22
CA ASP A 204 22.07 -2.32 15.37
C ASP A 204 20.94 -1.73 14.52
N ILE A 205 20.15 -0.81 15.11
CA ILE A 205 19.08 -0.10 14.42
C ILE A 205 19.70 0.98 13.52
N THR A 206 19.54 0.84 12.20
CA THR A 206 20.19 1.70 11.20
C THR A 206 19.34 2.91 10.85
N VAL A 207 19.76 4.11 11.24
CA VAL A 207 19.16 5.39 10.87
C VAL A 207 19.96 6.02 9.74
N TYR A 208 19.29 6.39 8.65
CA TYR A 208 19.95 7.11 7.55
C TYR A 208 19.93 8.62 7.79
N GLY A 209 21.04 9.31 7.45
CA GLY A 209 21.24 10.71 7.78
C GLY A 209 21.39 10.94 9.29
N ASP A 210 20.92 12.07 9.77
CA ASP A 210 20.86 12.42 11.20
C ASP A 210 19.54 11.98 11.87
N GLY A 211 18.62 11.40 11.09
CA GLY A 211 17.29 10.96 11.54
C GLY A 211 16.30 12.09 11.77
N ALA A 212 16.62 13.33 11.39
CA ALA A 212 15.72 14.48 11.53
C ALA A 212 14.60 14.52 10.48
N GLN A 213 14.76 13.76 9.36
CA GLN A 213 13.71 13.64 8.36
C GLN A 213 12.43 13.06 8.99
N THR A 214 11.28 13.61 8.58
CA THR A 214 10.01 13.26 9.18
C THR A 214 9.14 12.42 8.26
N ARG A 215 8.33 11.55 8.83
CA ARG A 215 7.30 10.76 8.15
C ARG A 215 6.06 10.68 9.00
N SER A 216 4.95 10.42 8.35
CA SER A 216 3.71 10.04 9.00
C SER A 216 3.42 8.56 8.73
N PHE A 217 3.05 7.82 9.77
CA PHE A 217 2.82 6.39 9.68
C PHE A 217 1.38 6.03 10.04
N CYS A 218 0.69 5.35 9.14
CA CYS A 218 -0.67 4.87 9.31
C CYS A 218 -0.66 3.37 9.61
N TYR A 219 -1.32 2.95 10.68
CA TYR A 219 -1.46 1.52 10.96
C TYR A 219 -2.37 0.85 9.92
N VAL A 220 -2.06 -0.40 9.58
CA VAL A 220 -2.71 -1.11 8.47
C VAL A 220 -4.23 -1.19 8.60
N ASP A 221 -4.76 -1.39 9.81
CA ASP A 221 -6.20 -1.52 10.04
C ASP A 221 -6.94 -0.24 9.64
N ASP A 222 -6.37 0.94 9.97
CA ASP A 222 -6.92 2.23 9.55
C ASP A 222 -6.89 2.39 8.03
N ASN A 223 -5.78 1.99 7.40
CA ASN A 223 -5.66 2.05 5.95
C ASN A 223 -6.72 1.15 5.29
N ILE A 224 -6.84 -0.12 5.70
CA ILE A 224 -7.84 -1.06 5.18
C ILE A 224 -9.26 -0.54 5.38
N ARG A 225 -9.57 0.06 6.53
CA ARG A 225 -10.85 0.71 6.79
C ARG A 225 -11.11 1.87 5.82
N GLY A 226 -10.09 2.70 5.55
CA GLY A 226 -10.16 3.78 4.58
C GLY A 226 -10.46 3.28 3.17
N LEU A 227 -9.74 2.26 2.68
CA LEU A 227 -9.97 1.66 1.36
C LEU A 227 -11.39 1.06 1.24
N GLN A 228 -11.89 0.41 2.29
CA GLN A 228 -13.24 -0.14 2.29
C GLN A 228 -14.30 0.95 2.27
N LEU A 229 -14.15 2.00 3.07
CA LEU A 229 -15.06 3.14 3.05
C LEU A 229 -15.05 3.85 1.70
N MET A 230 -13.89 4.00 1.07
CA MET A 230 -13.80 4.51 -0.31
C MET A 230 -14.62 3.64 -1.26
N MET A 231 -14.51 2.31 -1.20
CA MET A 231 -15.28 1.41 -2.06
C MET A 231 -16.78 1.52 -1.81
N GLU A 232 -17.20 1.61 -0.57
CA GLU A 232 -18.61 1.66 -0.15
C GLU A 232 -19.29 2.99 -0.48
N LYS A 233 -18.60 4.13 -0.27
CA LYS A 233 -19.19 5.47 -0.42
C LYS A 233 -19.21 5.93 -1.88
N ASP A 234 -20.39 6.21 -2.42
CA ASP A 234 -20.50 6.73 -3.79
C ASP A 234 -19.92 8.15 -3.93
N ALA A 235 -19.87 8.94 -2.86
CA ALA A 235 -19.22 10.24 -2.83
C ALA A 235 -17.70 10.20 -3.14
N ALA A 236 -17.06 9.03 -3.07
CA ALA A 236 -15.66 8.84 -3.45
C ALA A 236 -15.49 8.52 -4.95
N THR A 237 -16.57 8.38 -5.73
CA THR A 237 -16.48 8.05 -7.16
C THR A 237 -15.96 9.24 -7.96
N GLY A 238 -14.92 8.99 -8.76
CA GLY A 238 -14.21 10.02 -9.53
C GLY A 238 -13.21 10.84 -8.70
N GLU A 239 -12.99 10.47 -7.43
CA GLU A 239 -12.16 11.23 -6.51
C GLU A 239 -10.79 10.58 -6.27
N ILE A 240 -9.78 11.45 -6.10
CA ILE A 240 -8.48 11.10 -5.52
C ILE A 240 -8.55 11.48 -4.05
N ILE A 241 -8.21 10.54 -3.15
CA ILE A 241 -8.29 10.75 -1.70
C ILE A 241 -7.00 10.28 -1.03
N ASN A 242 -6.41 11.11 -0.19
CA ASN A 242 -5.28 10.76 0.66
C ASN A 242 -5.73 9.84 1.80
N ILE A 243 -5.10 8.67 1.92
CA ILE A 243 -5.31 7.74 3.04
C ILE A 243 -4.00 7.61 3.80
N GLY A 244 -3.94 8.17 5.01
CA GLY A 244 -2.75 8.20 5.84
C GLY A 244 -2.97 8.90 7.16
N ASN A 245 -1.97 8.84 8.04
CA ASN A 245 -2.01 9.52 9.34
C ASN A 245 -1.40 10.93 9.22
N PRO A 246 -2.07 12.01 9.66
CA PRO A 246 -1.51 13.36 9.59
C PRO A 246 -0.47 13.65 10.69
N ASN A 247 -0.27 12.76 11.65
CA ASN A 247 0.71 12.93 12.71
C ASN A 247 2.12 12.59 12.23
N GLU A 248 3.00 13.57 12.26
CA GLU A 248 4.37 13.49 11.77
C GLU A 248 5.34 13.21 12.91
N ILE A 249 6.35 12.40 12.67
CA ILE A 249 7.36 12.01 13.62
C ILE A 249 8.73 11.89 12.93
N SER A 250 9.83 12.22 13.62
CA SER A 250 11.17 12.03 13.08
C SER A 250 11.56 10.54 13.05
N ILE A 251 12.40 10.17 12.08
CA ILE A 251 12.89 8.79 11.97
C ILE A 251 13.68 8.36 13.24
N LEU A 252 14.43 9.29 13.83
CA LEU A 252 15.16 9.02 15.07
C LEU A 252 14.22 8.72 16.25
N GLU A 253 13.10 9.46 16.37
CA GLU A 253 12.09 9.19 17.41
C GLU A 253 11.43 7.84 17.19
N VAL A 254 11.11 7.45 15.95
CA VAL A 254 10.60 6.10 15.63
C VAL A 254 11.61 5.02 16.05
N ALA A 255 12.91 5.19 15.76
CA ALA A 255 13.95 4.24 16.16
C ALA A 255 14.03 4.09 17.69
N ARG A 256 13.95 5.19 18.43
CA ARG A 256 13.92 5.19 19.90
C ARG A 256 12.69 4.48 20.45
N LEU A 257 11.52 4.76 19.88
CA LEU A 257 10.25 4.16 20.29
C LEU A 257 10.23 2.65 20.03
N VAL A 258 10.68 2.19 18.86
CA VAL A 258 10.82 0.75 18.55
C VAL A 258 11.77 0.07 19.52
N LYS A 259 12.96 0.67 19.79
CA LYS A 259 13.91 0.14 20.75
C LYS A 259 13.30 0.00 22.15
N GLN A 260 12.57 1.03 22.60
CA GLN A 260 11.92 1.04 23.92
C GLN A 260 10.84 -0.05 24.02
N LEU A 261 9.91 -0.11 23.04
CA LEU A 261 8.78 -1.05 23.04
C LEU A 261 9.20 -2.50 22.87
N SER A 262 10.30 -2.75 22.13
CA SER A 262 10.85 -4.10 21.96
C SER A 262 11.72 -4.56 23.14
N HIS A 263 12.08 -3.65 24.05
CA HIS A 263 13.08 -3.86 25.11
C HIS A 263 14.44 -4.31 24.53
N SER A 264 14.81 -3.82 23.35
CA SER A 264 16.01 -4.25 22.66
C SER A 264 17.28 -3.61 23.23
N PRO A 265 18.40 -4.36 23.37
CA PRO A 265 19.70 -3.80 23.68
C PRO A 265 20.39 -3.13 22.49
N SER A 266 19.86 -3.26 21.26
CA SER A 266 20.42 -2.75 20.01
C SER A 266 20.86 -1.29 20.12
N ARG A 267 21.97 -0.93 19.47
CA ARG A 267 22.40 0.46 19.37
C ARG A 267 21.69 1.12 18.19
N ILE A 268 21.58 2.44 18.21
CA ILE A 268 21.16 3.22 17.06
C ILE A 268 22.43 3.72 16.35
N THR A 269 22.59 3.36 15.08
CA THR A 269 23.75 3.75 14.25
C THR A 269 23.28 4.60 13.07
N PHE A 270 24.18 5.49 12.58
CA PHE A 270 23.86 6.45 11.54
C PHE A 270 24.62 6.11 10.25
N HIS A 271 23.91 6.14 9.13
CA HIS A 271 24.44 5.82 7.79
C HIS A 271 24.13 6.94 6.80
N PRO A 272 24.87 7.07 5.68
CA PRO A 272 24.59 8.07 4.65
C PRO A 272 23.16 7.96 4.10
N LEU A 273 22.51 9.10 3.81
CA LEU A 273 21.19 9.13 3.19
C LEU A 273 21.21 8.49 1.79
N PRO A 274 20.20 7.70 1.42
CA PRO A 274 19.98 7.27 0.04
C PRO A 274 19.71 8.46 -0.89
N LEU A 275 20.00 8.29 -2.19
CA LEU A 275 19.65 9.28 -3.20
C LEU A 275 18.12 9.39 -3.36
N ASP A 276 17.63 10.60 -3.60
CA ASP A 276 16.23 10.94 -3.86
C ASP A 276 15.24 10.51 -2.75
N ASP A 277 15.71 10.36 -1.48
CA ASP A 277 14.77 10.12 -0.36
C ASP A 277 14.05 11.43 0.03
N PRO A 278 12.70 11.49 -0.05
CA PRO A 278 11.96 12.72 0.28
C PRO A 278 12.23 13.19 1.71
N LYS A 279 12.37 14.49 1.92
CA LYS A 279 12.66 15.06 3.26
C LYS A 279 11.46 15.00 4.19
N VAL A 280 10.27 15.27 3.67
CA VAL A 280 9.01 15.36 4.43
C VAL A 280 7.88 14.65 3.69
N ARG A 281 6.96 14.01 4.43
CA ARG A 281 5.80 13.35 3.87
C ARG A 281 4.65 13.30 4.87
N ARG A 282 3.60 14.13 4.64
CA ARG A 282 2.45 14.25 5.53
C ARG A 282 1.18 14.53 4.74
N PRO A 283 0.11 13.70 4.86
CA PRO A 283 -1.15 13.97 4.16
C PRO A 283 -1.95 15.12 4.80
N VAL A 284 -2.65 15.88 3.98
CA VAL A 284 -3.91 16.50 4.36
C VAL A 284 -4.98 15.42 4.17
N ILE A 285 -5.86 15.23 5.17
CA ILE A 285 -6.92 14.19 5.15
C ILE A 285 -8.34 14.77 5.25
N ASP A 286 -8.50 16.07 4.99
CA ASP A 286 -9.80 16.73 5.12
C ASP A 286 -10.82 16.15 4.14
N LYS A 287 -10.41 15.78 2.93
CA LYS A 287 -11.24 15.12 1.93
C LYS A 287 -11.71 13.74 2.41
N ALA A 288 -10.83 12.96 3.03
CA ALA A 288 -11.19 11.67 3.63
C ALA A 288 -12.20 11.85 4.78
N ARG A 289 -12.03 12.86 5.62
CA ARG A 289 -12.99 13.20 6.68
C ARG A 289 -14.35 13.58 6.12
N GLN A 290 -14.38 14.45 5.10
CA GLN A 290 -15.64 14.95 4.51
C GLN A 290 -16.41 13.88 3.75
N LEU A 291 -15.75 13.14 2.86
CA LEU A 291 -16.41 12.20 1.96
C LEU A 291 -16.63 10.82 2.59
N LEU A 292 -15.73 10.40 3.47
CA LEU A 292 -15.72 9.05 4.03
C LEU A 292 -16.14 9.01 5.50
N ALA A 293 -16.12 10.12 6.21
CA ALA A 293 -16.14 10.18 7.68
C ALA A 293 -15.01 9.31 8.27
N TRP A 294 -13.81 9.39 7.67
CA TRP A 294 -12.64 8.59 8.03
C TRP A 294 -11.52 9.44 8.58
N GLU A 295 -10.92 8.97 9.64
CA GLU A 295 -9.62 9.41 10.16
C GLU A 295 -8.91 8.21 10.83
N PRO A 296 -7.56 8.22 10.97
CA PRO A 296 -6.87 7.15 11.64
C PRO A 296 -7.19 7.13 13.14
N GLU A 297 -7.42 5.93 13.69
CA GLU A 297 -7.79 5.71 15.09
C GLU A 297 -6.64 5.11 15.91
N VAL A 298 -5.74 4.34 15.27
CA VAL A 298 -4.64 3.67 15.95
C VAL A 298 -3.46 4.64 16.07
N ASN A 299 -3.06 4.96 17.30
CA ASN A 299 -1.86 5.75 17.53
C ASN A 299 -0.59 4.95 17.26
N LEU A 300 0.55 5.65 17.07
CA LEU A 300 1.81 5.02 16.65
C LEU A 300 2.34 4.00 17.68
N GLU A 301 2.27 4.30 18.96
CA GLU A 301 2.78 3.43 20.03
C GLU A 301 2.01 2.11 20.10
N GLU A 302 0.69 2.17 20.02
CA GLU A 302 -0.17 1.00 19.95
C GLU A 302 0.10 0.17 18.70
N GLY A 303 0.14 0.81 17.52
CA GLY A 303 0.42 0.13 16.26
C GLY A 303 1.81 -0.53 16.23
N LEU A 304 2.84 0.14 16.78
CA LEU A 304 4.18 -0.44 16.91
C LEU A 304 4.18 -1.64 17.87
N SER A 305 3.49 -1.54 19.00
CA SER A 305 3.39 -2.64 19.96
C SER A 305 2.75 -3.88 19.33
N ARG A 306 1.65 -3.71 18.57
CA ARG A 306 1.00 -4.79 17.79
C ARG A 306 1.94 -5.36 16.73
N THR A 307 2.67 -4.50 16.01
CA THR A 307 3.64 -4.89 14.98
C THR A 307 4.78 -5.70 15.57
N ILE A 308 5.41 -5.24 16.65
CA ILE A 308 6.50 -5.93 17.34
C ILE A 308 6.05 -7.31 17.84
N ALA A 309 4.86 -7.41 18.44
CA ALA A 309 4.32 -8.68 18.91
C ALA A 309 4.14 -9.68 17.76
N ALA A 310 3.62 -9.25 16.61
CA ALA A 310 3.42 -10.11 15.45
C ALA A 310 4.75 -10.56 14.81
N TYR A 311 5.74 -9.66 14.66
CA TYR A 311 7.08 -10.04 14.17
C TYR A 311 7.79 -11.01 15.13
N ARG A 312 7.64 -10.82 16.45
CA ARG A 312 8.22 -11.74 17.45
C ARG A 312 7.67 -13.15 17.29
N ASN A 313 6.37 -13.29 17.07
CA ASN A 313 5.76 -14.60 16.80
C ASN A 313 6.27 -15.25 15.50
N GLN A 314 6.47 -14.46 14.44
CA GLN A 314 7.04 -14.96 13.18
C GLN A 314 8.49 -15.45 13.32
N LEU A 315 9.31 -14.78 14.15
CA LEU A 315 10.71 -15.18 14.39
C LEU A 315 10.85 -16.42 15.29
N ILE A 316 9.83 -16.74 16.10
CA ILE A 316 9.82 -17.94 16.94
C ILE A 316 9.43 -19.20 16.13
N VAL A 317 8.68 -19.02 15.04
CA VAL A 317 8.14 -20.15 14.23
C VAL A 317 9.10 -20.55 13.11
N ASN A 318 10.13 -19.75 12.79
CA ASN A 318 11.20 -20.04 11.83
C ASN A 318 12.48 -20.46 12.55
#